data_747876aeccee0972bf08661a688424b2
#
_entry.id   747876aeccee0972bf08661a688424b2
#
_cell.length_a   1.000
_cell.length_b   1.000
_cell.length_c   1.000
_cell.angle_alpha   90.00
_cell.angle_beta   90.00
_cell.angle_gamma   90.00
#
_symmetry.space_group_name_H-M   'P 1'
#
loop_
_entity.id
_entity.type
_entity.pdbx_description
1 polymer ?
#
loop_
_entity_poly.entity_id
_entity_poly.type
_entity_poly.pdbx_seq_one_letter_code
_entity_poly.pdbx_strand_id
1 'polypeptide(L)'
;MARLQFNLHPAQEEIHSNPARFKIVAAGRRFGKTVFSVIRCFEEALAAGNSRGMEYDDSSEVIYVAIDREQAKRNAWPYCKKFAEEIEDATGLPVRVLEKTAMIELPKELGGCRIRLLGMDDPDAARGMKLRFAVLDEYADMPPRVWPEIIRPALMDMRGGALFIGTPKGRNHFYELVNEKVGQPDWGVFNFSSLDNTLLPEDELEGMASEYANGSEDLYEQEIKAKFISSSGQLFKDSDFKVIESLPEGYYDSFLAVDLAGFASDPDRKNEKRRLDDTAIAIVKINAAGKWFVIDLPNGKWDTRETALRIVQAAKAHQIPIIGIEKGALMNAVEPYMRDYMARYNRWFEIKPLTHGNQRKYDRVQWALQGRAQKGDIYLLKGDWNEKFIDQAVSFPSRYVHDDLVDALAYIDQMAPETMGYFDIEALEKENQWQPLDAIAGY
;
A
#
# COMPACT_ATOMS: atom_id res chain seq x y z
N MET A 1 6.25 -35.88 27.72
CA MET A 1 5.98 -34.51 27.33
C MET A 1 4.50 -34.31 27.22
N ALA A 2 3.92 -33.44 28.02
CA ALA A 2 2.51 -33.05 27.86
C ALA A 2 2.36 -32.41 26.50
N ARG A 3 1.48 -32.91 25.66
CA ARG A 3 1.18 -32.37 24.35
C ARG A 3 0.02 -31.39 24.55
N LEU A 4 0.27 -30.11 24.47
CA LEU A 4 -0.80 -29.12 24.39
C LEU A 4 -1.64 -29.44 23.15
N GLN A 5 -2.90 -29.79 23.35
CA GLN A 5 -3.85 -29.97 22.25
C GLN A 5 -4.65 -28.67 22.06
N PHE A 6 -4.42 -28.01 20.96
CA PHE A 6 -5.21 -26.87 20.57
C PHE A 6 -6.35 -27.34 19.65
N ASN A 7 -7.54 -26.80 19.86
CA ASN A 7 -8.66 -27.09 19.00
C ASN A 7 -8.62 -26.11 17.78
N LEU A 8 -8.02 -26.59 16.68
CA LEU A 8 -7.94 -25.86 15.42
C LEU A 8 -9.08 -26.30 14.51
N HIS A 9 -9.70 -25.38 13.80
CA HIS A 9 -10.63 -25.73 12.72
C HIS A 9 -9.86 -26.13 11.44
N PRO A 10 -10.48 -26.82 10.47
CA PRO A 10 -9.78 -27.41 9.33
C PRO A 10 -8.87 -26.46 8.57
N ALA A 11 -9.31 -25.22 8.33
CA ALA A 11 -8.50 -24.21 7.64
C ALA A 11 -7.26 -23.79 8.47
N GLN A 12 -7.36 -23.72 9.79
CA GLN A 12 -6.20 -23.49 10.66
C GLN A 12 -5.25 -24.70 10.68
N GLU A 13 -5.78 -25.93 10.63
CA GLU A 13 -4.97 -27.14 10.52
C GLU A 13 -4.19 -27.18 9.19
N GLU A 14 -4.78 -26.73 8.09
CA GLU A 14 -4.10 -26.59 6.80
C GLU A 14 -2.93 -25.64 6.89
N ILE A 15 -3.13 -24.45 7.48
CA ILE A 15 -2.04 -23.49 7.70
C ILE A 15 -0.97 -24.08 8.63
N HIS A 16 -1.41 -24.73 9.70
CA HIS A 16 -0.52 -25.31 10.73
C HIS A 16 0.38 -26.39 10.15
N SER A 17 -0.18 -27.34 9.41
CA SER A 17 0.52 -28.50 8.82
C SER A 17 1.45 -28.14 7.66
N ASN A 18 1.30 -26.98 7.05
CA ASN A 18 2.15 -26.55 5.96
C ASN A 18 3.60 -26.33 6.44
N PRO A 19 4.62 -26.92 5.79
CA PRO A 19 6.01 -26.84 6.23
C PRO A 19 6.73 -25.55 5.90
N ALA A 20 6.11 -24.62 5.17
CA ALA A 20 6.73 -23.37 4.75
C ALA A 20 7.23 -22.54 5.95
N ARG A 21 8.41 -21.97 5.79
CA ARG A 21 9.06 -21.14 6.80
C ARG A 21 8.32 -19.82 7.03
N PHE A 22 7.79 -19.25 5.97
CA PHE A 22 7.02 -18.02 5.99
C PHE A 22 5.59 -18.31 5.53
N LYS A 23 4.62 -17.81 6.28
CA LYS A 23 3.22 -18.05 5.98
C LYS A 23 2.48 -16.73 5.87
N ILE A 24 1.69 -16.58 4.83
CA ILE A 24 0.83 -15.43 4.58
C ILE A 24 -0.61 -15.92 4.65
N VAL A 25 -1.40 -15.33 5.55
CA VAL A 25 -2.80 -15.70 5.76
C VAL A 25 -3.69 -14.47 5.61
N ALA A 26 -4.28 -14.33 4.44
CA ALA A 26 -5.35 -13.37 4.21
C ALA A 26 -6.67 -14.02 4.65
N ALA A 27 -7.28 -13.54 5.73
CA ALA A 27 -8.47 -14.19 6.26
C ALA A 27 -9.53 -13.19 6.74
N GLY A 28 -10.79 -13.57 6.56
CA GLY A 28 -11.95 -12.78 6.93
C GLY A 28 -12.05 -12.51 8.43
N ARG A 29 -12.99 -11.65 8.82
CA ARG A 29 -13.30 -11.40 10.23
C ARG A 29 -13.78 -12.67 10.93
N ARG A 30 -13.47 -12.81 12.22
CA ARG A 30 -13.86 -13.98 13.03
C ARG A 30 -13.28 -15.32 12.57
N PHE A 31 -12.33 -15.34 11.65
CA PHE A 31 -11.58 -16.55 11.26
C PHE A 31 -10.80 -17.19 12.45
N GLY A 32 -10.57 -16.47 13.52
CA GLY A 32 -9.74 -16.94 14.64
C GLY A 32 -8.26 -16.57 14.52
N LYS A 33 -7.93 -15.56 13.72
CA LYS A 33 -6.56 -15.09 13.44
C LYS A 33 -5.70 -14.92 14.68
N THR A 34 -6.18 -14.17 15.66
CA THR A 34 -5.42 -13.83 16.88
C THR A 34 -5.11 -15.07 17.74
N VAL A 35 -6.12 -15.91 17.95
CA VAL A 35 -5.94 -17.15 18.75
C VAL A 35 -4.92 -18.07 18.09
N PHE A 36 -5.07 -18.29 16.78
CA PHE A 36 -4.13 -19.09 15.99
C PHE A 36 -2.70 -18.52 16.05
N SER A 37 -2.56 -17.21 15.94
CA SER A 37 -1.26 -16.52 16.01
C SER A 37 -0.58 -16.72 17.38
N VAL A 38 -1.35 -16.63 18.47
CA VAL A 38 -0.81 -16.86 19.82
C VAL A 38 -0.42 -18.32 19.99
N ILE A 39 -1.23 -19.28 19.53
CA ILE A 39 -0.87 -20.72 19.51
C ILE A 39 0.48 -20.91 18.80
N ARG A 40 0.65 -20.32 17.61
CA ARG A 40 1.91 -20.42 16.86
C ARG A 40 3.10 -19.83 17.63
N CYS A 41 2.90 -18.72 18.36
CA CYS A 41 3.96 -18.14 19.20
C CYS A 41 4.40 -19.13 20.29
N PHE A 42 3.46 -19.78 20.97
CA PHE A 42 3.80 -20.74 22.03
C PHE A 42 4.43 -22.02 21.48
N GLU A 43 3.96 -22.56 20.37
CA GLU A 43 4.57 -23.73 19.72
C GLU A 43 6.01 -23.48 19.32
N GLU A 44 6.30 -22.34 18.70
CA GLU A 44 7.66 -21.97 18.29
C GLU A 44 8.57 -21.68 19.50
N ALA A 45 8.02 -21.13 20.58
CA ALA A 45 8.75 -20.92 21.81
C ALA A 45 9.08 -22.24 22.53
N LEU A 46 8.13 -23.18 22.59
CA LEU A 46 8.33 -24.52 23.16
C LEU A 46 9.27 -25.40 22.31
N ALA A 47 9.23 -25.23 20.97
CA ALA A 47 10.14 -25.92 20.07
C ALA A 47 11.61 -25.47 20.25
N ALA A 48 11.86 -24.33 20.89
CA ALA A 48 13.19 -23.86 21.23
C ALA A 48 14.00 -24.89 22.03
N GLY A 49 13.36 -25.59 22.98
CA GLY A 49 13.98 -26.62 23.77
C GLY A 49 14.36 -27.90 23.01
N ASN A 50 13.81 -28.09 21.80
CA ASN A 50 13.99 -29.30 21.00
C ASN A 50 14.85 -29.05 19.74
N SER A 51 15.47 -27.89 19.61
CA SER A 51 16.23 -27.51 18.41
C SER A 51 17.46 -28.38 18.23
N ARG A 52 17.45 -29.22 17.21
CA ARG A 52 18.57 -30.08 16.84
C ARG A 52 19.75 -29.24 16.38
N GLY A 53 20.83 -29.17 17.17
CA GLY A 53 22.16 -28.77 16.70
C GLY A 53 22.49 -27.26 16.73
N MET A 54 21.64 -26.41 17.27
CA MET A 54 22.03 -25.04 17.67
C MET A 54 22.25 -25.02 19.19
N GLU A 55 23.35 -24.39 19.62
CA GLU A 55 23.53 -24.13 21.04
C GLU A 55 22.33 -23.32 21.54
N TYR A 56 21.84 -23.71 22.71
CA TYR A 56 20.78 -23.01 23.42
C TYR A 56 21.18 -21.53 23.61
N ASP A 57 20.49 -20.63 22.98
CA ASP A 57 20.70 -19.19 23.15
C ASP A 57 19.54 -18.61 23.97
N ASP A 58 19.83 -18.33 25.25
CA ASP A 58 18.90 -17.70 26.21
C ASP A 58 18.36 -16.35 25.72
N SER A 59 18.91 -15.79 24.64
CA SER A 59 18.55 -14.49 24.06
C SER A 59 17.52 -14.57 22.94
N SER A 60 17.13 -15.79 22.50
CA SER A 60 16.15 -15.90 21.39
C SER A 60 14.73 -15.60 21.84
N GLU A 61 13.98 -14.88 21.01
CA GLU A 61 12.63 -14.45 21.30
C GLU A 61 11.65 -14.84 20.18
N VAL A 62 10.40 -15.01 20.57
CA VAL A 62 9.23 -15.04 19.69
C VAL A 62 8.47 -13.74 19.89
N ILE A 63 8.06 -13.09 18.82
CA ILE A 63 7.33 -11.83 18.91
C ILE A 63 5.95 -11.92 18.26
N TYR A 64 4.99 -11.28 18.92
CA TYR A 64 3.70 -10.95 18.32
C TYR A 64 3.63 -9.44 18.13
N VAL A 65 3.43 -9.01 16.90
CA VAL A 65 3.48 -7.61 16.48
C VAL A 65 2.11 -7.18 16.01
N ALA A 66 1.60 -6.06 16.55
CA ALA A 66 0.41 -5.37 16.08
C ALA A 66 0.74 -3.92 15.66
N ILE A 67 -0.25 -3.16 15.20
CA ILE A 67 -0.08 -1.76 14.76
C ILE A 67 0.48 -0.91 15.91
N ASP A 68 -0.07 -1.09 17.11
CA ASP A 68 0.41 -0.47 18.34
C ASP A 68 0.42 -1.47 19.49
N ARG A 69 1.17 -1.13 20.54
CA ARG A 69 1.34 -2.02 21.70
C ARG A 69 0.07 -2.23 22.49
N GLU A 70 -0.78 -1.25 22.60
CA GLU A 70 -2.05 -1.35 23.32
C GLU A 70 -3.02 -2.27 22.58
N GLN A 71 -3.01 -2.26 21.24
CA GLN A 71 -3.75 -3.22 20.44
C GLN A 71 -3.24 -4.64 20.62
N ALA A 72 -1.91 -4.85 20.60
CA ALA A 72 -1.31 -6.15 20.87
C ALA A 72 -1.76 -6.69 22.23
N LYS A 73 -1.71 -5.85 23.29
CA LYS A 73 -2.17 -6.21 24.62
C LYS A 73 -3.67 -6.51 24.67
N ARG A 74 -4.49 -5.66 24.07
CA ARG A 74 -5.95 -5.85 24.10
C ARG A 74 -6.37 -7.14 23.39
N ASN A 75 -5.72 -7.47 22.26
CA ASN A 75 -6.15 -8.58 21.42
C ASN A 75 -5.50 -9.90 21.81
N ALA A 76 -4.19 -9.96 22.03
CA ALA A 76 -3.43 -11.19 22.21
C ALA A 76 -3.07 -11.51 23.68
N TRP A 77 -2.87 -10.49 24.52
CA TRP A 77 -2.38 -10.70 25.89
C TRP A 77 -3.29 -11.58 26.77
N PRO A 78 -4.63 -11.49 26.72
CA PRO A 78 -5.49 -12.40 27.48
C PRO A 78 -5.25 -13.87 27.10
N TYR A 79 -5.06 -14.17 25.82
CA TYR A 79 -4.75 -15.52 25.35
C TYR A 79 -3.35 -15.96 25.77
N CYS A 80 -2.37 -15.05 25.73
CA CYS A 80 -1.01 -15.35 26.21
C CYS A 80 -1.01 -15.76 27.69
N LYS A 81 -1.75 -15.06 28.54
CA LYS A 81 -1.86 -15.40 29.95
C LYS A 81 -2.54 -16.75 30.16
N LYS A 82 -3.65 -16.94 29.47
CA LYS A 82 -4.37 -18.24 29.54
C LYS A 82 -3.48 -19.41 29.16
N PHE A 83 -2.73 -19.33 28.07
CA PHE A 83 -1.83 -20.39 27.64
C PHE A 83 -0.63 -20.55 28.59
N ALA A 84 -0.14 -19.49 29.21
CA ALA A 84 0.89 -19.58 30.24
C ALA A 84 0.40 -20.35 31.46
N GLU A 85 -0.83 -20.10 31.93
CA GLU A 85 -1.48 -20.85 33.02
C GLU A 85 -1.69 -22.33 32.66
N GLU A 86 -2.20 -22.62 31.45
CA GLU A 86 -2.39 -23.98 30.95
C GLU A 86 -1.07 -24.76 30.87
N ILE A 87 0.04 -24.13 30.51
CA ILE A 87 1.37 -24.76 30.50
C ILE A 87 1.86 -25.01 31.89
N GLU A 88 1.70 -24.07 32.82
CA GLU A 88 2.06 -24.23 34.22
C GLU A 88 1.28 -25.39 34.87
N ASP A 89 -0.03 -25.45 34.67
CA ASP A 89 -0.90 -26.50 35.15
C ASP A 89 -0.53 -27.89 34.59
N ALA A 90 -0.21 -27.95 33.29
CA ALA A 90 0.10 -29.19 32.60
C ALA A 90 1.50 -29.73 32.92
N THR A 91 2.45 -28.89 33.28
CA THR A 91 3.86 -29.23 33.45
C THR A 91 4.34 -29.17 34.91
N GLY A 92 3.65 -28.41 35.76
CA GLY A 92 4.09 -28.07 37.11
C GLY A 92 5.30 -27.12 37.15
N LEU A 93 5.68 -26.54 36.03
CA LEU A 93 6.82 -25.63 35.91
C LEU A 93 6.35 -24.17 35.89
N PRO A 94 6.96 -23.27 36.69
CA PRO A 94 6.48 -21.89 36.78
C PRO A 94 6.74 -21.11 35.47
N VAL A 95 5.69 -20.49 34.91
CA VAL A 95 5.78 -19.58 33.75
C VAL A 95 5.69 -18.13 34.23
N ARG A 96 6.69 -17.33 33.89
CA ARG A 96 6.74 -15.93 34.33
C ARG A 96 5.97 -15.02 33.40
N VAL A 97 4.94 -14.35 33.94
CA VAL A 97 4.12 -13.36 33.24
C VAL A 97 4.55 -11.96 33.64
N LEU A 98 5.08 -11.17 32.71
CA LEU A 98 5.60 -9.84 32.93
C LEU A 98 4.66 -8.78 32.34
N GLU A 99 3.67 -8.34 33.11
CA GLU A 99 2.60 -7.44 32.69
C GLU A 99 3.10 -6.10 32.10
N LYS A 100 4.12 -5.48 32.73
CA LYS A 100 4.65 -4.17 32.29
C LYS A 100 5.26 -4.24 30.88
N THR A 101 5.96 -5.32 30.59
CA THR A 101 6.67 -5.53 29.32
C THR A 101 5.85 -6.31 28.31
N ALA A 102 4.67 -6.81 28.73
CA ALA A 102 3.84 -7.72 27.92
C ALA A 102 4.66 -8.90 27.38
N MET A 103 5.31 -9.62 28.28
CA MET A 103 6.24 -10.71 27.96
C MET A 103 5.95 -11.95 28.82
N ILE A 104 5.98 -13.11 28.17
CA ILE A 104 5.95 -14.43 28.84
C ILE A 104 7.37 -14.99 28.75
N GLU A 105 7.91 -15.45 29.88
CA GLU A 105 9.18 -16.20 29.92
C GLU A 105 8.89 -17.65 30.28
N LEU A 106 9.17 -18.54 29.34
CA LEU A 106 9.08 -19.99 29.59
C LEU A 106 10.26 -20.44 30.47
N PRO A 107 10.05 -21.43 31.37
CA PRO A 107 11.13 -22.00 32.15
C PRO A 107 12.16 -22.69 31.25
N LYS A 108 13.41 -22.82 31.76
CA LYS A 108 14.54 -23.40 31.00
C LYS A 108 14.26 -24.83 30.54
N GLU A 109 13.57 -25.59 31.36
CA GLU A 109 13.14 -26.98 31.10
C GLU A 109 12.21 -27.08 29.86
N LEU A 110 11.51 -25.99 29.51
CA LEU A 110 10.67 -25.85 28.33
C LEU A 110 11.30 -25.00 27.24
N GLY A 111 12.62 -24.78 27.26
CA GLY A 111 13.36 -24.08 26.25
C GLY A 111 13.69 -22.63 26.58
N GLY A 112 13.25 -22.06 27.71
CA GLY A 112 13.61 -20.74 28.23
C GLY A 112 13.30 -19.57 27.29
N CYS A 113 12.56 -19.80 26.21
CA CYS A 113 12.25 -18.79 25.20
C CYS A 113 11.30 -17.73 25.76
N ARG A 114 11.41 -16.51 25.23
CA ARG A 114 10.52 -15.40 25.58
C ARG A 114 9.51 -15.15 24.47
N ILE A 115 8.27 -14.90 24.85
CA ILE A 115 7.22 -14.42 23.92
C ILE A 115 6.91 -12.97 24.29
N ARG A 116 7.13 -12.05 23.37
CA ARG A 116 6.96 -10.62 23.62
C ARG A 116 5.94 -10.01 22.67
N LEU A 117 5.06 -9.17 23.20
CA LEU A 117 4.12 -8.39 22.42
C LEU A 117 4.71 -7.01 22.12
N LEU A 118 4.74 -6.61 20.85
CA LEU A 118 5.27 -5.35 20.37
C LEU A 118 4.23 -4.59 19.55
N GLY A 119 4.37 -3.28 19.51
CA GLY A 119 3.66 -2.39 18.58
C GLY A 119 4.61 -1.83 17.52
N MET A 120 4.09 -1.53 16.35
CA MET A 120 4.82 -0.87 15.28
C MET A 120 4.79 0.67 15.39
N ASP A 121 4.24 1.21 16.44
CA ASP A 121 4.46 2.58 16.92
C ASP A 121 5.94 2.82 17.30
N ASP A 122 6.66 1.79 17.74
CA ASP A 122 8.12 1.76 17.89
C ASP A 122 8.73 0.58 17.11
N PRO A 123 8.89 0.70 15.78
CA PRO A 123 9.43 -0.38 14.95
C PRO A 123 10.87 -0.76 15.31
N ASP A 124 11.64 0.19 15.84
CA ASP A 124 13.04 -0.04 16.19
C ASP A 124 13.19 -0.92 17.45
N ALA A 125 12.12 -1.12 18.23
CA ALA A 125 12.13 -2.01 19.39
C ALA A 125 12.49 -3.48 19.04
N ALA A 126 12.26 -3.90 17.81
CA ALA A 126 12.64 -5.23 17.33
C ALA A 126 14.03 -5.30 16.70
N ARG A 127 14.73 -4.16 16.52
CA ARG A 127 16.10 -4.14 15.97
C ARG A 127 17.10 -4.73 16.95
N GLY A 128 17.96 -5.60 16.44
CA GLY A 128 18.97 -6.28 17.25
C GLY A 128 18.48 -7.46 18.09
N MET A 129 17.17 -7.80 18.01
CA MET A 129 16.65 -9.03 18.59
C MET A 129 17.08 -10.23 17.75
N LYS A 130 17.22 -11.39 18.40
CA LYS A 130 17.39 -12.69 17.75
C LYS A 130 16.04 -13.41 17.74
N LEU A 131 15.36 -13.38 16.62
CA LEU A 131 14.00 -13.88 16.51
C LEU A 131 13.97 -15.32 15.97
N ARG A 132 13.28 -16.19 16.70
CA ARG A 132 12.92 -17.52 16.23
C ARG A 132 11.65 -17.50 15.39
N PHE A 133 10.70 -16.67 15.79
CA PHE A 133 9.43 -16.54 15.08
C PHE A 133 8.85 -15.15 15.29
N ALA A 134 8.16 -14.67 14.28
CA ALA A 134 7.44 -13.39 14.33
C ALA A 134 6.04 -13.54 13.76
N VAL A 135 5.04 -13.10 14.50
CA VAL A 135 3.68 -12.87 13.99
C VAL A 135 3.54 -11.39 13.66
N LEU A 136 3.05 -11.08 12.48
CA LEU A 136 2.66 -9.73 12.06
C LEU A 136 1.14 -9.72 11.89
N ASP A 137 0.44 -9.29 12.95
CA ASP A 137 -1.03 -9.26 12.98
C ASP A 137 -1.57 -7.96 12.39
N GLU A 138 -2.63 -8.07 11.59
CA GLU A 138 -3.18 -6.99 10.76
C GLU A 138 -2.08 -6.34 9.87
N TYR A 139 -1.32 -7.20 9.17
CA TYR A 139 -0.18 -6.75 8.36
C TYR A 139 -0.55 -5.72 7.29
N ALA A 140 -1.78 -5.74 6.80
CA ALA A 140 -2.31 -4.74 5.87
C ALA A 140 -2.23 -3.29 6.39
N ASP A 141 -2.21 -3.10 7.70
CA ASP A 141 -2.15 -1.79 8.37
C ASP A 141 -0.74 -1.41 8.84
N MET A 142 0.23 -2.30 8.71
CA MET A 142 1.61 -2.04 9.12
C MET A 142 2.38 -1.24 8.06
N PRO A 143 3.37 -0.44 8.45
CA PRO A 143 4.29 0.16 7.49
C PRO A 143 5.02 -0.92 6.66
N PRO A 144 5.05 -0.85 5.33
CA PRO A 144 5.67 -1.88 4.47
C PRO A 144 7.14 -2.19 4.80
N ARG A 145 7.90 -1.21 5.33
CA ARG A 145 9.31 -1.35 5.72
C ARG A 145 9.54 -2.29 6.91
N VAL A 146 8.50 -2.58 7.70
CA VAL A 146 8.61 -3.41 8.92
C VAL A 146 9.18 -4.78 8.60
N TRP A 147 8.71 -5.40 7.54
CA TRP A 147 9.21 -6.70 7.13
C TRP A 147 10.66 -6.66 6.61
N PRO A 148 10.97 -5.95 5.51
CA PRO A 148 12.31 -6.04 4.89
C PRO A 148 13.43 -5.42 5.73
N GLU A 149 13.14 -4.36 6.49
CA GLU A 149 14.18 -3.60 7.18
C GLU A 149 14.37 -4.01 8.64
N ILE A 150 13.36 -4.60 9.29
CA ILE A 150 13.37 -4.83 10.73
C ILE A 150 13.21 -6.32 11.06
N ILE A 151 12.08 -6.93 10.70
CA ILE A 151 11.77 -8.30 11.13
C ILE A 151 12.59 -9.34 10.36
N ARG A 152 12.69 -9.21 9.02
CA ARG A 152 13.43 -10.18 8.21
C ARG A 152 14.90 -10.31 8.59
N PRO A 153 15.66 -9.23 8.86
CA PRO A 153 17.02 -9.31 9.38
C PRO A 153 17.11 -9.97 10.76
N ALA A 154 16.18 -9.64 11.68
CA ALA A 154 16.18 -10.19 13.03
C ALA A 154 15.92 -11.73 13.09
N LEU A 155 15.33 -12.30 12.05
CA LEU A 155 15.10 -13.74 11.89
C LEU A 155 16.31 -14.50 11.31
N MET A 156 17.37 -13.80 10.88
CA MET A 156 18.46 -14.45 10.13
C MET A 156 19.28 -15.41 11.00
N ASP A 157 19.70 -14.96 12.17
CA ASP A 157 20.61 -15.70 13.05
C ASP A 157 20.02 -17.05 13.48
N MET A 158 18.72 -17.05 13.74
CA MET A 158 18.00 -18.26 14.20
C MET A 158 17.34 -19.04 13.06
N ARG A 159 17.48 -18.60 11.82
CA ARG A 159 16.70 -19.10 10.67
C ARG A 159 15.19 -19.14 10.98
N GLY A 160 14.72 -18.15 11.73
CA GLY A 160 13.38 -18.05 12.26
C GLY A 160 12.31 -17.92 11.16
N GLY A 161 11.09 -18.33 11.48
CA GLY A 161 9.92 -18.23 10.62
C GLY A 161 9.10 -16.96 10.85
N ALA A 162 8.12 -16.70 9.99
CA ALA A 162 7.16 -15.63 10.21
C ALA A 162 5.75 -16.01 9.72
N LEU A 163 4.74 -15.44 10.41
CA LEU A 163 3.35 -15.52 10.05
C LEU A 163 2.82 -14.10 9.82
N PHE A 164 2.44 -13.80 8.59
CA PHE A 164 1.71 -12.60 8.21
C PHE A 164 0.23 -12.93 8.23
N ILE A 165 -0.54 -12.20 9.00
CA ILE A 165 -1.96 -12.49 9.10
C ILE A 165 -2.75 -11.19 9.16
N GLY A 166 -3.91 -11.15 8.52
CA GLY A 166 -4.76 -9.95 8.50
C GLY A 166 -5.95 -10.09 7.57
N THR A 167 -6.86 -9.14 7.69
CA THR A 167 -7.95 -8.97 6.72
C THR A 167 -7.42 -8.15 5.54
N PRO A 168 -7.70 -8.54 4.29
CA PRO A 168 -7.36 -7.73 3.12
C PRO A 168 -7.89 -6.31 3.20
N LYS A 169 -7.11 -5.33 2.75
CA LYS A 169 -7.51 -3.92 2.71
C LYS A 169 -7.03 -3.30 1.40
N GLY A 170 -7.86 -3.37 0.37
CA GLY A 170 -7.49 -2.87 -0.95
C GLY A 170 -6.27 -3.58 -1.53
N ARG A 171 -5.65 -2.96 -2.55
CA ARG A 171 -4.40 -3.44 -3.17
C ARG A 171 -3.19 -2.73 -2.57
N ASN A 172 -2.85 -3.06 -1.33
CA ASN A 172 -1.72 -2.51 -0.60
C ASN A 172 -0.51 -3.48 -0.61
N HIS A 173 0.54 -3.15 0.14
CA HIS A 173 1.73 -4.00 0.27
C HIS A 173 1.44 -5.43 0.77
N PHE A 174 0.29 -5.69 1.41
CA PHE A 174 -0.12 -7.04 1.77
C PHE A 174 -0.59 -7.82 0.52
N TYR A 175 -1.33 -7.17 -0.36
CA TYR A 175 -1.70 -7.71 -1.67
C TYR A 175 -0.46 -7.99 -2.53
N GLU A 176 0.48 -7.04 -2.59
CA GLU A 176 1.75 -7.21 -3.32
C GLU A 176 2.54 -8.42 -2.78
N LEU A 177 2.64 -8.54 -1.44
CA LEU A 177 3.34 -9.67 -0.81
C LEU A 177 2.67 -11.01 -1.15
N VAL A 178 1.33 -11.08 -1.11
CA VAL A 178 0.58 -12.29 -1.50
C VAL A 178 0.94 -12.69 -2.92
N ASN A 179 0.83 -11.77 -3.88
CA ASN A 179 1.06 -12.06 -5.30
C ASN A 179 2.53 -12.44 -5.58
N GLU A 180 3.47 -11.73 -4.96
CA GLU A 180 4.91 -12.00 -5.14
C GLU A 180 5.31 -13.37 -4.60
N LYS A 181 4.67 -13.85 -3.52
CA LYS A 181 5.10 -15.05 -2.79
C LYS A 181 4.34 -16.32 -3.16
N VAL A 182 3.26 -16.22 -3.91
CA VAL A 182 2.57 -17.42 -4.43
C VAL A 182 3.54 -18.31 -5.20
N GLY A 183 3.60 -19.59 -4.82
CA GLY A 183 4.42 -20.62 -5.47
C GLY A 183 5.92 -20.58 -5.14
N GLN A 184 6.38 -19.68 -4.27
CA GLN A 184 7.77 -19.69 -3.81
C GLN A 184 8.02 -20.79 -2.76
N PRO A 185 9.16 -21.53 -2.82
CA PRO A 185 9.38 -22.75 -2.01
C PRO A 185 9.30 -22.55 -0.50
N ASP A 186 9.75 -21.40 0.02
CA ASP A 186 9.79 -21.11 1.46
C ASP A 186 8.50 -20.44 1.96
N TRP A 187 7.50 -20.24 1.09
CA TRP A 187 6.30 -19.47 1.39
C TRP A 187 5.02 -20.29 1.24
N GLY A 188 4.21 -20.28 2.28
CA GLY A 188 2.82 -20.74 2.24
C GLY A 188 1.87 -19.55 2.16
N VAL A 189 1.04 -19.51 1.14
CA VAL A 189 0.07 -18.42 0.93
C VAL A 189 -1.34 -18.98 1.00
N PHE A 190 -2.15 -18.41 1.90
CA PHE A 190 -3.49 -18.89 2.21
C PHE A 190 -4.49 -17.75 2.14
N ASN A 191 -5.67 -18.04 1.61
CA ASN A 191 -6.81 -17.13 1.62
C ASN A 191 -8.04 -17.88 2.12
N PHE A 192 -8.63 -17.42 3.22
CA PHE A 192 -9.80 -18.03 3.86
C PHE A 192 -10.88 -17.01 4.17
N SER A 193 -12.12 -17.40 3.98
CA SER A 193 -13.27 -16.60 4.37
C SER A 193 -13.57 -16.71 5.87
N SER A 194 -14.44 -15.86 6.38
CA SER A 194 -15.02 -15.99 7.74
C SER A 194 -15.78 -17.31 7.90
N LEU A 195 -16.38 -17.80 6.80
CA LEU A 195 -17.20 -19.02 6.78
C LEU A 195 -16.39 -20.31 6.93
N ASP A 196 -15.06 -20.24 6.77
CA ASP A 196 -14.17 -21.39 6.97
C ASP A 196 -13.90 -21.68 8.45
N ASN A 197 -14.38 -20.84 9.37
CA ASN A 197 -14.31 -21.08 10.81
C ASN A 197 -15.50 -21.92 11.29
N THR A 198 -15.33 -23.22 11.27
CA THR A 198 -16.35 -24.20 11.71
C THR A 198 -16.54 -24.30 13.22
N LEU A 199 -15.80 -23.53 14.03
CA LEU A 199 -15.96 -23.49 15.49
C LEU A 199 -17.02 -22.48 15.94
N LEU A 200 -17.49 -21.62 15.02
CA LEU A 200 -18.56 -20.67 15.31
C LEU A 200 -19.92 -21.26 14.90
N PRO A 201 -21.02 -20.84 15.58
CA PRO A 201 -22.37 -21.20 15.17
C PRO A 201 -22.64 -20.74 13.73
N GLU A 202 -23.20 -21.62 12.90
CA GLU A 202 -23.43 -21.38 11.48
C GLU A 202 -24.44 -20.23 11.26
N ASP A 203 -25.47 -20.20 12.07
CA ASP A 203 -26.52 -19.14 12.05
C ASP A 203 -25.94 -17.75 12.36
N GLU A 204 -25.01 -17.63 13.30
CA GLU A 204 -24.30 -16.37 13.60
C GLU A 204 -23.39 -15.93 12.45
N LEU A 205 -22.69 -16.88 11.80
CA LEU A 205 -21.85 -16.58 10.64
C LEU A 205 -22.68 -16.14 9.44
N GLU A 206 -23.81 -16.80 9.18
CA GLU A 206 -24.72 -16.44 8.09
C GLU A 206 -25.39 -15.09 8.36
N GLY A 207 -25.82 -14.84 9.63
CA GLY A 207 -26.37 -13.54 10.05
C GLY A 207 -25.39 -12.41 9.80
N MET A 208 -24.17 -12.55 10.29
CA MET A 208 -23.09 -11.58 10.06
C MET A 208 -22.81 -11.37 8.57
N ALA A 209 -22.70 -12.45 7.79
CA ALA A 209 -22.47 -12.37 6.36
C ALA A 209 -23.59 -11.61 5.63
N SER A 210 -24.84 -11.87 6.02
CA SER A 210 -26.01 -11.17 5.48
C SER A 210 -26.02 -9.67 5.80
N GLU A 211 -25.65 -9.28 7.04
CA GLU A 211 -25.55 -7.88 7.43
C GLU A 211 -24.50 -7.14 6.58
N TYR A 212 -23.33 -7.74 6.35
CA TYR A 212 -22.30 -7.16 5.50
C TYR A 212 -22.75 -7.05 4.04
N ALA A 213 -23.39 -8.08 3.49
CA ALA A 213 -23.89 -8.07 2.13
C ALA A 213 -24.97 -7.00 1.89
N ASN A 214 -25.85 -6.80 2.88
CA ASN A 214 -26.87 -5.74 2.82
C ASN A 214 -26.29 -4.33 2.96
N GLY A 215 -25.12 -4.19 3.59
CA GLY A 215 -24.43 -2.91 3.76
C GLY A 215 -23.68 -2.47 2.49
N SER A 216 -22.89 -3.35 1.93
CA SER A 216 -22.06 -3.12 0.73
C SER A 216 -21.49 -4.45 0.24
N GLU A 217 -21.65 -4.74 -1.05
CA GLU A 217 -21.07 -5.93 -1.68
C GLU A 217 -19.54 -5.94 -1.52
N ASP A 218 -18.88 -4.80 -1.71
CA ASP A 218 -17.44 -4.66 -1.53
C ASP A 218 -17.01 -5.00 -0.09
N LEU A 219 -17.76 -4.51 0.90
CA LEU A 219 -17.47 -4.78 2.31
C LEU A 219 -17.62 -6.26 2.65
N TYR A 220 -18.65 -6.92 2.11
CA TYR A 220 -18.85 -8.36 2.22
C TYR A 220 -17.71 -9.15 1.60
N GLU A 221 -17.33 -8.81 0.36
CA GLU A 221 -16.24 -9.49 -0.34
C GLU A 221 -14.90 -9.31 0.38
N GLN A 222 -14.62 -8.13 0.94
CA GLN A 222 -13.38 -7.86 1.66
C GLN A 222 -13.36 -8.47 3.06
N GLU A 223 -14.37 -8.19 3.89
CA GLU A 223 -14.33 -8.50 5.32
C GLU A 223 -14.74 -9.96 5.61
N ILE A 224 -15.64 -10.53 4.80
CA ILE A 224 -16.14 -11.89 4.96
C ILE A 224 -15.40 -12.86 4.04
N LYS A 225 -15.29 -12.54 2.73
CA LYS A 225 -14.66 -13.41 1.74
C LYS A 225 -13.14 -13.27 1.67
N ALA A 226 -12.56 -12.33 2.42
CA ALA A 226 -11.13 -12.04 2.43
C ALA A 226 -10.55 -11.75 1.03
N LYS A 227 -11.30 -11.08 0.18
CA LYS A 227 -10.81 -10.67 -1.13
C LYS A 227 -10.10 -9.33 -1.05
N PHE A 228 -9.02 -9.20 -1.80
CA PHE A 228 -8.36 -7.92 -2.03
C PHE A 228 -9.14 -7.14 -3.07
N ILE A 229 -10.15 -6.41 -2.63
CA ILE A 229 -10.96 -5.58 -3.50
C ILE A 229 -10.60 -4.10 -3.33
N SER A 230 -10.78 -3.37 -4.40
CA SER A 230 -10.75 -1.92 -4.36
C SER A 230 -12.00 -1.43 -3.61
N SER A 231 -11.83 -0.84 -2.43
CA SER A 231 -12.95 -0.45 -1.57
C SER A 231 -13.82 0.63 -2.23
N SER A 232 -15.11 0.65 -1.88
CA SER A 232 -16.12 1.62 -2.33
C SER A 232 -15.83 3.10 -2.03
N GLY A 233 -14.69 3.41 -1.43
CA GLY A 233 -14.16 4.78 -1.25
C GLY A 233 -13.00 5.13 -2.17
N GLN A 234 -12.61 4.24 -3.07
CA GLN A 234 -11.54 4.52 -4.04
C GLN A 234 -12.05 5.40 -5.17
N LEU A 235 -11.20 6.33 -5.58
CA LEU A 235 -11.54 7.23 -6.68
C LEU A 235 -11.52 6.52 -8.04
N PHE A 236 -10.73 5.44 -8.15
CA PHE A 236 -10.43 4.79 -9.43
C PHE A 236 -10.54 3.27 -9.35
N LYS A 237 -10.89 2.66 -10.48
CA LYS A 237 -10.87 1.21 -10.73
C LYS A 237 -9.85 0.90 -11.83
N ASP A 238 -9.31 -0.31 -11.87
CA ASP A 238 -8.41 -0.76 -12.95
C ASP A 238 -9.02 -0.51 -14.32
N SER A 239 -10.32 -0.78 -14.47
CA SER A 239 -11.06 -0.60 -15.73
C SER A 239 -11.17 0.84 -16.22
N ASP A 240 -10.87 1.82 -15.34
CA ASP A 240 -10.94 3.24 -15.68
C ASP A 240 -9.74 3.68 -16.54
N PHE A 241 -8.67 2.87 -16.58
CA PHE A 241 -7.45 3.15 -17.32
C PHE A 241 -7.25 2.16 -18.46
N LYS A 242 -7.14 2.68 -19.69
CA LYS A 242 -6.96 1.87 -20.90
C LYS A 242 -5.53 1.94 -21.38
N VAL A 243 -4.82 0.81 -21.38
CA VAL A 243 -3.47 0.73 -21.94
C VAL A 243 -3.57 0.58 -23.46
N ILE A 244 -2.82 1.41 -24.20
CA ILE A 244 -2.75 1.41 -25.66
C ILE A 244 -1.32 1.18 -26.14
N GLU A 245 -1.15 0.48 -27.25
CA GLU A 245 0.17 0.16 -27.82
C GLU A 245 0.82 1.37 -28.54
N SER A 246 0.00 2.25 -29.13
CA SER A 246 0.47 3.42 -29.85
C SER A 246 -0.54 4.56 -29.77
N LEU A 247 -0.04 5.79 -29.90
CA LEU A 247 -0.87 6.98 -30.00
C LEU A 247 -1.68 6.94 -31.30
N PRO A 248 -3.01 7.21 -31.24
CA PRO A 248 -3.80 7.45 -32.44
C PRO A 248 -3.24 8.61 -33.28
N GLU A 249 -3.44 8.57 -34.59
CA GLU A 249 -3.09 9.71 -35.45
C GLU A 249 -3.92 10.94 -35.10
N GLY A 250 -3.30 12.11 -35.05
CA GLY A 250 -3.99 13.35 -34.73
C GLY A 250 -3.09 14.45 -34.21
N TYR A 251 -3.70 15.59 -33.94
CA TYR A 251 -3.05 16.71 -33.28
C TYR A 251 -3.15 16.59 -31.76
N TYR A 252 -2.07 16.95 -31.08
CA TYR A 252 -1.97 16.88 -29.63
C TYR A 252 -1.22 18.07 -29.05
N ASP A 253 -1.77 18.64 -28.01
CA ASP A 253 -1.03 19.52 -27.12
C ASP A 253 -0.27 18.69 -26.09
N SER A 254 0.98 19.05 -25.84
CA SER A 254 1.87 18.30 -24.96
C SER A 254 2.13 19.05 -23.67
N PHE A 255 1.97 18.37 -22.53
CA PHE A 255 2.11 18.92 -21.19
C PHE A 255 3.08 18.08 -20.36
N LEU A 256 3.81 18.75 -19.46
CA LEU A 256 4.68 18.11 -18.48
C LEU A 256 4.45 18.74 -17.12
N ALA A 257 4.10 17.92 -16.13
CA ALA A 257 3.96 18.36 -14.75
C ALA A 257 4.88 17.54 -13.84
N VAL A 258 5.42 18.17 -12.81
CA VAL A 258 6.39 17.57 -11.89
C VAL A 258 5.88 17.71 -10.46
N ASP A 259 5.79 16.58 -9.78
CA ASP A 259 5.65 16.48 -8.33
C ASP A 259 7.05 16.25 -7.73
N LEU A 260 7.52 17.20 -6.91
CA LEU A 260 8.87 17.19 -6.38
C LEU A 260 8.91 16.55 -4.97
N ALA A 261 9.62 15.46 -4.82
CA ALA A 261 9.94 14.90 -3.51
C ALA A 261 11.01 15.68 -2.75
N GLY A 262 10.96 15.62 -1.41
CA GLY A 262 12.01 16.19 -0.56
C GLY A 262 13.36 15.53 -0.81
N PHE A 263 14.40 16.32 -1.04
CA PHE A 263 15.76 15.82 -1.25
C PHE A 263 16.37 15.26 0.03
N ALA A 264 17.16 14.18 -0.09
CA ALA A 264 17.75 13.40 1.00
C ALA A 264 18.74 14.19 1.90
N SER A 265 19.03 15.45 1.63
CA SER A 265 20.10 16.24 2.26
C SER A 265 19.62 17.39 3.16
N ASP A 266 18.40 17.36 3.70
CA ASP A 266 17.95 18.36 4.65
C ASP A 266 18.38 17.98 6.09
N PRO A 267 19.46 18.61 6.65
CA PRO A 267 19.98 18.28 7.98
C PRO A 267 19.03 18.66 9.13
N ASP A 268 18.05 19.53 8.89
CA ASP A 268 17.11 20.03 9.91
C ASP A 268 15.92 19.10 10.13
N ARG A 269 15.71 18.09 9.27
CA ARG A 269 14.64 17.10 9.39
C ARG A 269 14.99 15.85 10.21
N LYS A 270 15.78 16.00 11.27
CA LYS A 270 16.21 14.89 12.16
C LYS A 270 15.08 14.10 12.83
N ASN A 271 13.85 14.58 12.81
CA ASN A 271 12.71 13.96 13.53
C ASN A 271 11.57 13.43 12.65
N GLU A 272 11.62 13.56 11.33
CA GLU A 272 10.63 12.92 10.47
C GLU A 272 11.27 11.73 9.74
N LYS A 273 11.11 10.54 10.28
CA LYS A 273 11.33 9.24 9.59
C LYS A 273 10.23 9.03 8.51
N ARG A 274 9.83 10.08 7.80
CA ARG A 274 8.96 9.94 6.64
C ARG A 274 9.76 9.29 5.52
N ARG A 275 9.19 8.29 4.88
CA ARG A 275 9.64 7.81 3.57
C ARG A 275 9.84 9.04 2.69
N LEU A 276 11.02 9.18 2.12
CA LEU A 276 11.24 10.13 1.05
C LEU A 276 10.36 9.66 -0.12
N ASP A 277 9.38 10.49 -0.46
CA ASP A 277 8.54 10.26 -1.62
C ASP A 277 9.42 10.28 -2.89
N ASP A 278 8.97 9.66 -3.97
CA ASP A 278 9.66 9.73 -5.25
C ASP A 278 9.29 11.04 -5.97
N THR A 279 10.27 11.71 -6.60
CA THR A 279 9.93 12.74 -7.59
C THR A 279 9.29 12.07 -8.80
N ALA A 280 8.15 12.57 -9.25
CA ALA A 280 7.43 12.05 -10.40
C ALA A 280 7.25 13.11 -11.49
N ILE A 281 7.36 12.70 -12.77
CA ILE A 281 7.21 13.57 -13.93
C ILE A 281 6.10 13.01 -14.81
N ALA A 282 4.96 13.70 -14.91
CA ALA A 282 3.88 13.30 -15.81
C ALA A 282 4.04 13.95 -17.18
N ILE A 283 4.06 13.13 -18.22
CA ILE A 283 4.13 13.55 -19.61
C ILE A 283 2.84 13.15 -20.30
N VAL A 284 2.02 14.12 -20.67
CA VAL A 284 0.68 13.91 -21.19
C VAL A 284 0.48 14.63 -22.50
N LYS A 285 -0.19 13.97 -23.45
CA LYS A 285 -0.70 14.57 -24.67
C LYS A 285 -2.21 14.64 -24.61
N ILE A 286 -2.77 15.79 -24.94
CA ILE A 286 -4.22 16.01 -24.94
C ILE A 286 -4.65 16.28 -26.37
N ASN A 287 -5.61 15.51 -26.87
CA ASN A 287 -6.14 15.73 -28.20
C ASN A 287 -7.24 16.79 -28.21
N ALA A 288 -7.68 17.15 -29.40
CA ALA A 288 -8.76 18.11 -29.59
C ALA A 288 -10.10 17.66 -28.93
N ALA A 289 -10.33 16.38 -28.64
CA ALA A 289 -11.48 15.87 -27.89
C ALA A 289 -11.30 15.92 -26.37
N GLY A 290 -10.27 16.54 -25.83
CA GLY A 290 -9.99 16.63 -24.41
C GLY A 290 -9.55 15.30 -23.77
N LYS A 291 -9.26 14.27 -24.59
CA LYS A 291 -8.78 12.98 -24.10
C LYS A 291 -7.30 13.04 -23.77
N TRP A 292 -6.95 12.49 -22.62
CA TRP A 292 -5.59 12.48 -22.11
C TRP A 292 -4.89 11.18 -22.51
N PHE A 293 -3.70 11.32 -23.06
CA PHE A 293 -2.81 10.23 -23.39
C PHE A 293 -1.55 10.39 -22.56
N VAL A 294 -1.42 9.60 -21.51
CA VAL A 294 -0.24 9.58 -20.66
C VAL A 294 0.85 8.84 -21.42
N ILE A 295 1.91 9.55 -21.77
CA ILE A 295 2.99 9.04 -22.61
C ILE A 295 4.05 8.34 -21.78
N ASP A 296 4.39 8.93 -20.62
CA ASP A 296 5.37 8.37 -19.69
C ASP A 296 5.18 8.99 -18.29
N LEU A 297 5.56 8.25 -17.25
CA LEU A 297 5.52 8.67 -15.86
C LEU A 297 6.83 8.29 -15.14
N PRO A 298 7.99 8.79 -15.57
CA PRO A 298 9.24 8.50 -14.87
C PRO A 298 9.22 9.03 -13.45
N ASN A 299 9.65 8.19 -12.52
CA ASN A 299 9.73 8.53 -11.11
C ASN A 299 10.97 7.93 -10.46
N GLY A 300 11.41 8.53 -9.35
CA GLY A 300 12.54 8.02 -8.59
C GLY A 300 13.06 9.01 -7.55
N LYS A 301 14.03 8.52 -6.77
CA LYS A 301 14.73 9.31 -5.75
C LYS A 301 15.98 9.93 -6.36
N TRP A 302 15.83 11.09 -6.96
CA TRP A 302 16.90 11.80 -7.64
C TRP A 302 17.38 12.97 -6.78
N ASP A 303 18.67 13.28 -6.89
CA ASP A 303 19.17 14.53 -6.33
C ASP A 303 18.68 15.76 -7.16
N THR A 304 18.88 16.95 -6.62
CA THR A 304 18.42 18.19 -7.24
C THR A 304 18.92 18.39 -8.67
N ARG A 305 20.17 18.00 -8.94
CA ARG A 305 20.81 18.14 -10.25
C ARG A 305 20.28 17.12 -11.24
N GLU A 306 20.13 15.88 -10.83
CA GLU A 306 19.57 14.81 -11.64
C GLU A 306 18.10 15.09 -11.95
N THR A 307 17.32 15.55 -10.99
CA THR A 307 15.92 15.97 -11.16
C THR A 307 15.83 17.02 -12.25
N ALA A 308 16.62 18.09 -12.16
CA ALA A 308 16.64 19.15 -13.17
C ALA A 308 16.99 18.64 -14.58
N LEU A 309 17.99 17.74 -14.65
CA LEU A 309 18.40 17.13 -15.91
C LEU A 309 17.26 16.32 -16.55
N ARG A 310 16.60 15.46 -15.78
CA ARG A 310 15.51 14.59 -16.24
C ARG A 310 14.31 15.41 -16.72
N ILE A 311 13.93 16.45 -15.99
CA ILE A 311 12.85 17.38 -16.40
C ILE A 311 13.17 18.02 -17.75
N VAL A 312 14.36 18.60 -17.89
CA VAL A 312 14.76 19.28 -19.14
C VAL A 312 14.88 18.31 -20.31
N GLN A 313 15.40 17.11 -20.08
CA GLN A 313 15.48 16.06 -21.10
C GLN A 313 14.09 15.59 -21.54
N ALA A 314 13.17 15.36 -20.62
CA ALA A 314 11.80 14.98 -20.92
C ALA A 314 11.07 16.08 -21.74
N ALA A 315 11.17 17.33 -21.31
CA ALA A 315 10.57 18.46 -22.04
C ALA A 315 11.14 18.59 -23.46
N LYS A 316 12.46 18.39 -23.62
CA LYS A 316 13.12 18.43 -24.93
C LYS A 316 12.68 17.27 -25.83
N ALA A 317 12.65 16.03 -25.29
CA ALA A 317 12.31 14.83 -26.05
C ALA A 317 10.87 14.87 -26.58
N HIS A 318 9.94 15.39 -25.77
CA HIS A 318 8.53 15.47 -26.12
C HIS A 318 8.11 16.84 -26.70
N GLN A 319 9.08 17.74 -26.94
CA GLN A 319 8.88 19.09 -27.50
C GLN A 319 7.87 19.96 -26.72
N ILE A 320 7.88 19.83 -25.39
CA ILE A 320 6.96 20.51 -24.49
C ILE A 320 7.48 21.92 -24.19
N PRO A 321 6.72 22.98 -24.48
CA PRO A 321 7.20 24.34 -24.28
C PRO A 321 7.09 24.85 -22.84
N ILE A 322 6.15 24.30 -22.05
CA ILE A 322 5.83 24.76 -20.69
C ILE A 322 5.97 23.60 -19.72
N ILE A 323 6.78 23.79 -18.70
CA ILE A 323 7.03 22.81 -17.63
C ILE A 323 6.29 23.29 -16.39
N GLY A 324 5.31 22.51 -15.91
CA GLY A 324 4.63 22.75 -14.65
C GLY A 324 5.42 22.13 -13.49
N ILE A 325 5.69 22.89 -12.44
CA ILE A 325 6.40 22.40 -11.26
C ILE A 325 5.66 22.88 -10.02
N GLU A 326 5.46 21.99 -9.06
CA GLU A 326 4.89 22.34 -7.76
C GLU A 326 5.65 23.51 -7.12
N LYS A 327 4.90 24.55 -6.73
CA LYS A 327 5.46 25.77 -6.12
C LYS A 327 5.93 25.48 -4.70
N GLY A 328 7.21 25.75 -4.43
CA GLY A 328 7.75 25.61 -3.07
C GLY A 328 9.27 25.76 -3.03
N ALA A 329 9.85 25.47 -1.87
CA ALA A 329 11.29 25.54 -1.67
C ALA A 329 12.06 24.57 -2.59
N LEU A 330 11.46 23.43 -2.94
CA LEU A 330 12.05 22.44 -3.82
C LEU A 330 12.18 22.94 -5.25
N MET A 331 11.15 23.63 -5.78
CA MET A 331 11.21 24.29 -7.09
C MET A 331 12.37 25.30 -7.14
N ASN A 332 12.51 26.13 -6.11
CA ASN A 332 13.59 27.11 -6.05
C ASN A 332 14.99 26.47 -6.03
N ALA A 333 15.11 25.25 -5.48
CA ALA A 333 16.35 24.48 -5.47
C ALA A 333 16.69 23.88 -6.85
N VAL A 334 15.68 23.44 -7.61
CA VAL A 334 15.84 22.75 -8.89
C VAL A 334 16.00 23.75 -10.05
N GLU A 335 15.29 24.87 -10.02
CA GLU A 335 15.20 25.85 -11.11
C GLU A 335 16.57 26.38 -11.60
N PRO A 336 17.56 26.74 -10.76
CA PRO A 336 18.87 27.18 -11.23
C PRO A 336 19.58 26.14 -12.11
N TYR A 337 19.50 24.85 -11.73
CA TYR A 337 20.08 23.76 -12.52
C TYR A 337 19.32 23.54 -13.83
N MET A 338 18.00 23.70 -13.84
CA MET A 338 17.21 23.64 -15.07
C MET A 338 17.66 24.74 -16.05
N ARG A 339 17.83 25.96 -15.57
CA ARG A 339 18.31 27.09 -16.39
C ARG A 339 19.71 26.82 -16.98
N ASP A 340 20.62 26.22 -16.19
CA ASP A 340 21.94 25.82 -16.67
C ASP A 340 21.84 24.76 -17.80
N TYR A 341 20.98 23.74 -17.63
CA TYR A 341 20.76 22.73 -18.68
C TYR A 341 20.04 23.30 -19.91
N MET A 342 19.08 24.22 -19.75
CA MET A 342 18.44 24.92 -20.85
C MET A 342 19.47 25.69 -21.69
N ALA A 343 20.40 26.40 -21.05
CA ALA A 343 21.48 27.11 -21.72
C ALA A 343 22.42 26.13 -22.45
N ARG A 344 22.84 25.01 -21.83
CA ARG A 344 23.71 23.99 -22.42
C ARG A 344 23.09 23.32 -23.66
N TYR A 345 21.77 23.07 -23.61
CA TYR A 345 21.03 22.47 -24.72
C TYR A 345 20.56 23.50 -25.76
N ASN A 346 20.78 24.79 -25.49
CA ASN A 346 20.24 25.91 -26.28
C ASN A 346 18.73 25.74 -26.53
N ARG A 347 18.00 25.36 -25.51
CA ARG A 347 16.56 25.12 -25.55
C ARG A 347 15.90 25.67 -24.27
N TRP A 348 15.00 26.65 -24.45
CA TRP A 348 14.35 27.33 -23.35
C TRP A 348 12.90 26.87 -23.21
N PHE A 349 12.48 26.66 -21.98
CA PHE A 349 11.13 26.28 -21.60
C PHE A 349 10.59 27.28 -20.59
N GLU A 350 9.29 27.54 -20.65
CA GLU A 350 8.61 28.30 -19.60
C GLU A 350 8.42 27.41 -18.39
N ILE A 351 8.71 27.92 -17.20
CA ILE A 351 8.46 27.21 -15.94
C ILE A 351 7.22 27.83 -15.30
N LYS A 352 6.12 27.06 -15.25
CA LYS A 352 4.86 27.43 -14.64
C LYS A 352 4.77 26.88 -13.23
N PRO A 353 4.72 27.73 -12.16
CA PRO A 353 4.52 27.22 -10.81
C PRO A 353 3.10 26.70 -10.64
N LEU A 354 2.95 25.46 -10.18
CA LEU A 354 1.69 24.81 -9.87
C LEU A 354 1.40 24.96 -8.37
N THR A 355 0.15 25.13 -8.01
CA THR A 355 -0.21 25.41 -6.61
C THR A 355 -1.14 24.34 -6.04
N HIS A 356 -0.99 24.05 -4.75
CA HIS A 356 -1.97 23.21 -4.05
C HIS A 356 -3.32 23.92 -3.85
N GLY A 357 -3.35 25.23 -4.00
CA GLY A 357 -4.51 26.06 -3.66
C GLY A 357 -5.04 25.71 -2.29
N ASN A 358 -5.42 26.02 -1.33
CA ASN A 358 -5.89 25.52 -0.02
C ASN A 358 -6.73 24.23 -0.08
N GLN A 359 -6.60 23.44 -1.15
CA GLN A 359 -7.34 22.21 -1.39
C GLN A 359 -6.61 21.01 -0.76
N ARG A 360 -7.37 20.08 -0.20
CA ARG A 360 -6.80 18.80 0.24
C ARG A 360 -6.33 18.01 -1.00
N LYS A 361 -5.25 17.26 -0.85
CA LYS A 361 -4.70 16.38 -1.89
C LYS A 361 -5.78 15.50 -2.53
N TYR A 362 -6.64 14.92 -1.70
CA TYR A 362 -7.77 14.10 -2.14
C TYR A 362 -8.69 14.86 -3.12
N ASP A 363 -9.12 16.05 -2.75
CA ASP A 363 -10.06 16.85 -3.56
C ASP A 363 -9.43 17.23 -4.91
N ARG A 364 -8.12 17.58 -4.91
CA ARG A 364 -7.38 17.90 -6.15
C ARG A 364 -7.34 16.71 -7.10
N VAL A 365 -6.94 15.53 -6.62
CA VAL A 365 -6.87 14.31 -7.43
C VAL A 365 -8.27 13.91 -7.91
N GLN A 366 -9.26 13.99 -7.04
CA GLN A 366 -10.63 13.69 -7.40
C GLN A 366 -11.13 14.57 -8.54
N TRP A 367 -10.98 15.88 -8.43
CA TRP A 367 -11.48 16.81 -9.44
C TRP A 367 -10.71 16.72 -10.76
N ALA A 368 -9.39 16.55 -10.69
CA ALA A 368 -8.57 16.46 -11.90
C ALA A 368 -8.80 15.18 -12.69
N LEU A 369 -8.91 14.03 -12.00
CA LEU A 369 -8.80 12.73 -12.65
C LEU A 369 -10.08 11.89 -12.64
N GLN A 370 -10.89 11.90 -11.56
CA GLN A 370 -11.98 10.93 -11.38
C GLN A 370 -12.99 10.96 -12.54
N GLY A 371 -13.50 12.13 -12.88
CA GLY A 371 -14.50 12.26 -13.94
C GLY A 371 -13.99 11.81 -15.31
N ARG A 372 -12.71 12.11 -15.62
CA ARG A 372 -12.06 11.70 -16.88
C ARG A 372 -11.80 10.20 -16.91
N ALA A 373 -11.29 9.64 -15.82
CA ALA A 373 -11.01 8.21 -15.72
C ALA A 373 -12.30 7.39 -15.87
N GLN A 374 -13.36 7.72 -15.13
CA GLN A 374 -14.66 7.04 -15.21
C GLN A 374 -15.33 7.13 -16.59
N LYS A 375 -15.10 8.21 -17.34
CA LYS A 375 -15.55 8.33 -18.74
C LYS A 375 -14.68 7.56 -19.73
N GLY A 376 -13.51 7.05 -19.29
CA GLY A 376 -12.53 6.39 -20.14
C GLY A 376 -11.80 7.35 -21.07
N ASP A 377 -11.57 8.60 -20.62
CA ASP A 377 -10.87 9.65 -21.34
C ASP A 377 -9.37 9.74 -20.98
N ILE A 378 -8.88 8.85 -20.12
CA ILE A 378 -7.46 8.70 -19.79
C ILE A 378 -6.94 7.40 -20.40
N TYR A 379 -5.97 7.52 -21.29
CA TYR A 379 -5.28 6.42 -21.95
C TYR A 379 -3.83 6.38 -21.50
N LEU A 380 -3.31 5.19 -21.23
CA LEU A 380 -1.90 5.00 -20.85
C LEU A 380 -1.16 4.38 -22.05
N LEU A 381 -0.10 5.00 -22.50
CA LEU A 381 0.80 4.38 -23.48
C LEU A 381 1.54 3.24 -22.79
N LYS A 382 1.64 2.08 -23.45
CA LYS A 382 2.28 0.88 -22.90
C LYS A 382 3.73 1.17 -22.48
N GLY A 383 4.04 0.91 -21.22
CA GLY A 383 5.34 1.08 -20.60
C GLY A 383 5.44 0.36 -19.25
N ASP A 384 6.66 0.20 -18.73
CA ASP A 384 6.92 -0.52 -17.47
C ASP A 384 6.33 0.20 -16.24
N TRP A 385 5.93 1.46 -16.39
CA TRP A 385 5.32 2.28 -15.34
C TRP A 385 3.80 2.06 -15.18
N ASN A 386 3.14 1.42 -16.16
CA ASN A 386 1.67 1.29 -16.17
C ASN A 386 1.14 0.57 -14.94
N GLU A 387 1.71 -0.58 -14.59
CA GLU A 387 1.29 -1.36 -13.43
C GLU A 387 1.43 -0.54 -12.15
N LYS A 388 2.60 0.08 -11.95
CA LYS A 388 2.87 0.93 -10.78
C LYS A 388 1.88 2.10 -10.66
N PHE A 389 1.55 2.76 -11.78
CA PHE A 389 0.58 3.86 -11.79
C PHE A 389 -0.84 3.38 -11.45
N ILE A 390 -1.29 2.30 -12.08
CA ILE A 390 -2.62 1.72 -11.83
C ILE A 390 -2.75 1.33 -10.35
N ASP A 391 -1.74 0.65 -9.79
CA ASP A 391 -1.73 0.27 -8.38
C ASP A 391 -1.82 1.47 -7.44
N GLN A 392 -1.07 2.55 -7.72
CA GLN A 392 -1.16 3.81 -6.96
C GLN A 392 -2.55 4.44 -7.09
N ALA A 393 -3.09 4.54 -8.30
CA ALA A 393 -4.40 5.15 -8.56
C ALA A 393 -5.53 4.37 -7.88
N VAL A 394 -5.55 3.05 -8.04
CA VAL A 394 -6.56 2.17 -7.44
C VAL A 394 -6.46 2.14 -5.92
N SER A 395 -5.27 2.31 -5.36
CA SER A 395 -5.04 2.37 -3.91
C SER A 395 -5.33 3.75 -3.32
N PHE A 396 -5.50 4.78 -4.13
CA PHE A 396 -5.68 6.15 -3.65
C PHE A 396 -7.11 6.40 -3.10
N PRO A 397 -7.27 7.06 -1.93
CA PRO A 397 -6.23 7.54 -1.03
C PRO A 397 -5.76 6.45 -0.06
N SER A 398 -4.48 6.19 -0.01
CA SER A 398 -3.89 5.27 0.94
C SER A 398 -2.80 5.96 1.76
N ARG A 399 -2.73 5.65 3.06
CA ARG A 399 -1.63 6.13 3.92
C ARG A 399 -0.35 5.31 3.73
N TYR A 400 -0.42 4.20 3.01
CA TYR A 400 0.62 3.18 2.95
C TYR A 400 1.19 2.97 1.55
N VAL A 401 0.49 3.42 0.52
CA VAL A 401 0.94 3.37 -0.86
C VAL A 401 1.35 4.78 -1.29
N HIS A 402 2.50 4.89 -1.95
CA HIS A 402 2.92 6.14 -2.56
C HIS A 402 1.92 6.55 -3.62
N ASP A 403 1.69 7.83 -3.77
CA ASP A 403 0.73 8.41 -4.72
C ASP A 403 1.37 9.49 -5.63
N ASP A 404 2.70 9.50 -5.67
CA ASP A 404 3.50 10.49 -6.40
C ASP A 404 3.14 10.55 -7.90
N LEU A 405 2.89 9.38 -8.53
CA LEU A 405 2.50 9.31 -9.94
C LEU A 405 1.10 9.89 -10.16
N VAL A 406 0.18 9.63 -9.24
CA VAL A 406 -1.19 10.15 -9.30
C VAL A 406 -1.22 11.65 -9.11
N ASP A 407 -0.40 12.17 -8.17
CA ASP A 407 -0.28 13.61 -7.94
C ASP A 407 0.34 14.33 -9.12
N ALA A 408 1.44 13.83 -9.68
CA ALA A 408 2.06 14.40 -10.86
C ALA A 408 1.07 14.45 -12.04
N LEU A 409 0.27 13.40 -12.24
CA LEU A 409 -0.76 13.38 -13.28
C LEU A 409 -1.88 14.38 -12.99
N ALA A 410 -2.31 14.53 -11.73
CA ALA A 410 -3.35 15.47 -11.35
C ALA A 410 -2.93 16.95 -11.60
N TYR A 411 -1.65 17.26 -11.48
CA TYR A 411 -1.15 18.60 -11.80
C TYR A 411 -1.30 19.00 -13.27
N ILE A 412 -1.45 18.05 -14.18
CA ILE A 412 -1.72 18.35 -15.61
C ILE A 412 -3.00 19.17 -15.79
N ASP A 413 -4.00 18.98 -14.93
CA ASP A 413 -5.26 19.74 -14.99
C ASP A 413 -5.05 21.25 -14.84
N GLN A 414 -4.05 21.69 -14.05
CA GLN A 414 -3.70 23.12 -13.92
C GLN A 414 -2.97 23.67 -15.15
N MET A 415 -2.48 22.80 -16.02
CA MET A 415 -1.75 23.17 -17.22
C MET A 415 -2.62 23.10 -18.47
N ALA A 416 -3.51 22.12 -18.50
CA ALA A 416 -4.50 22.00 -19.57
C ALA A 416 -5.39 23.27 -19.55
N PRO A 417 -5.60 23.95 -20.65
CA PRO A 417 -6.52 25.07 -20.69
C PRO A 417 -7.86 24.63 -20.12
N GLU A 418 -8.43 25.44 -19.21
CA GLU A 418 -9.81 25.29 -18.78
C GLU A 418 -10.66 25.28 -20.05
N THR A 419 -11.12 24.11 -20.40
CA THR A 419 -11.88 23.88 -21.61
C THR A 419 -11.25 24.52 -22.86
N MET A 420 -10.69 23.72 -23.66
CA MET A 420 -11.47 23.55 -24.87
C MET A 420 -12.80 22.89 -24.47
N GLY A 421 -13.74 23.66 -23.90
CA GLY A 421 -15.13 23.39 -24.04
C GLY A 421 -15.32 23.30 -25.54
N TYR A 422 -15.54 22.10 -26.02
CA TYR A 422 -15.96 21.90 -27.38
C TYR A 422 -17.20 22.74 -27.55
N PHE A 423 -16.99 23.92 -28.08
CA PHE A 423 -17.99 24.44 -28.95
C PHE A 423 -18.08 23.41 -30.08
N ASP A 424 -19.06 22.55 -30.02
CA ASP A 424 -19.48 21.78 -31.17
C ASP A 424 -19.76 22.84 -32.23
N ILE A 425 -18.76 23.02 -33.12
CA ILE A 425 -18.86 24.02 -34.19
C ILE A 425 -20.12 23.77 -35.02
N GLU A 426 -20.53 22.50 -35.18
CA GLU A 426 -21.79 22.12 -35.81
C GLU A 426 -23.02 22.51 -34.94
N ALA A 427 -22.91 22.47 -33.60
CA ALA A 427 -23.99 22.95 -32.71
C ALA A 427 -24.06 24.47 -32.69
N LEU A 428 -22.91 25.16 -32.69
CA LEU A 428 -22.85 26.62 -32.83
C LEU A 428 -23.27 27.12 -34.21
N GLU A 429 -22.96 26.37 -35.27
CA GLU A 429 -23.45 26.67 -36.60
C GLU A 429 -24.97 26.43 -36.70
N LYS A 430 -25.52 25.46 -35.98
CA LYS A 430 -26.97 25.27 -35.87
C LYS A 430 -27.67 26.31 -34.99
N GLU A 431 -27.05 26.71 -33.86
CA GLU A 431 -27.58 27.77 -33.00
C GLU A 431 -27.46 29.16 -33.65
N ASN A 432 -26.43 29.40 -34.46
CA ASN A 432 -26.25 30.66 -35.23
C ASN A 432 -26.95 30.67 -36.58
N GLN A 433 -27.69 29.61 -36.95
CA GLN A 433 -28.63 29.73 -38.07
C GLN A 433 -29.74 30.68 -37.65
N TRP A 434 -29.61 31.93 -38.08
CA TRP A 434 -30.65 32.95 -37.92
C TRP A 434 -31.98 32.40 -38.47
N GLN A 435 -32.93 32.22 -37.58
CA GLN A 435 -34.30 31.91 -37.94
C GLN A 435 -35.11 33.21 -37.81
N PRO A 436 -35.82 33.63 -38.85
CA PRO A 436 -36.67 34.81 -38.72
C PRO A 436 -37.74 34.54 -37.67
N LEU A 437 -37.93 35.47 -36.75
CA LEU A 437 -38.96 35.42 -35.71
C LEU A 437 -40.36 35.32 -36.28
N ASP A 438 -40.52 35.68 -37.54
CA ASP A 438 -41.75 35.53 -38.33
C ASP A 438 -41.35 35.00 -39.71
N ALA A 439 -41.75 33.77 -40.03
CA ALA A 439 -41.47 33.11 -41.29
C ALA A 439 -42.17 33.81 -42.52
N ILE A 440 -43.12 34.69 -42.26
CA ILE A 440 -43.88 35.41 -43.30
C ILE A 440 -43.36 36.84 -43.47
N ALA A 441 -42.88 37.49 -42.38
CA ALA A 441 -42.42 38.89 -42.42
C ALA A 441 -40.91 39.04 -42.69
N GLY A 442 -40.08 38.01 -42.61
CA GLY A 442 -38.65 38.03 -42.93
C GLY A 442 -37.76 38.81 -41.96
N TYR A 443 -38.24 39.08 -40.71
CA TYR A 443 -37.51 39.78 -39.66
C TYR A 443 -37.25 38.87 -38.46
#